data_d9bed0c3e7e1e7804b1462aa656e6aea
#
_entry.id   d9bed0c3e7e1e7804b1462aa656e6aea
#
_cell.length_a   1.000
_cell.length_b   1.000
_cell.length_c   1.000
_cell.angle_alpha   90.00
_cell.angle_beta   90.00
_cell.angle_gamma   90.00
#
_symmetry.space_group_name_H-M   'P 1'
#
loop_
_entity.id
_entity.type
_entity.pdbx_description
1 polymer ?
#
loop_
_entity_poly.entity_id
_entity_poly.type
_entity_poly.pdbx_seq_one_letter_code
_entity_poly.pdbx_strand_id
1 'polypeptide(L)' 'MSNPLDEIAGVGAARKRALLTHFGSAKAVSRAGLADLQAVEGISAALAQKVHDHFNTRG' A
#
# COMPACT_ATOMS: atom_id res chain seq x y z
N MET A 1 7.14 -10.04 -13.63
CA MET A 1 7.69 -9.82 -12.29
C MET A 1 6.61 -9.30 -11.38
N SER A 2 6.56 -9.77 -10.15
CA SER A 2 5.53 -9.34 -9.22
C SER A 2 5.98 -8.07 -8.48
N ASN A 3 5.00 -7.21 -8.24
CA ASN A 3 5.19 -6.01 -7.44
C ASN A 3 5.01 -6.40 -5.96
N PRO A 4 5.76 -5.81 -5.03
CA PRO A 4 5.56 -6.11 -3.60
C PRO A 4 4.12 -5.94 -3.15
N LEU A 5 3.37 -5.02 -3.74
CA LEU A 5 1.97 -4.81 -3.39
C LEU A 5 1.09 -6.00 -3.76
N ASP A 6 1.51 -6.82 -4.72
CA ASP A 6 0.76 -8.01 -5.14
C ASP A 6 0.73 -9.07 -4.04
N GLU A 7 1.65 -9.00 -3.10
CA GLU A 7 1.74 -9.96 -2.00
C GLU A 7 0.77 -9.65 -0.87
N ILE A 8 0.15 -8.48 -0.89
CA ILE A 8 -0.72 -8.04 0.20
C ILE A 8 -2.16 -8.42 -0.10
N ALA A 9 -2.73 -9.30 0.73
CA ALA A 9 -4.13 -9.71 0.58
C ALA A 9 -5.05 -8.49 0.68
N GLY A 10 -6.02 -8.40 -0.22
CA GLY A 10 -7.02 -7.34 -0.21
C GLY A 10 -6.67 -6.11 -1.02
N VAL A 11 -5.43 -6.01 -1.52
CA VAL A 11 -5.07 -4.84 -2.33
C VAL A 11 -5.73 -4.88 -3.69
N GLY A 12 -5.54 -5.95 -4.45
CA GLY A 12 -6.12 -6.04 -5.79
C GLY A 12 -5.50 -5.05 -6.78
N ALA A 13 -5.87 -5.21 -8.05
CA ALA A 13 -5.27 -4.42 -9.12
C ALA A 13 -5.62 -2.94 -9.04
N ALA A 14 -6.89 -2.63 -8.73
CA ALA A 14 -7.33 -1.24 -8.68
C ALA A 14 -6.68 -0.47 -7.55
N ARG A 15 -6.59 -1.08 -6.36
CA ARG A 15 -5.96 -0.44 -5.22
C ARG A 15 -4.46 -0.32 -5.37
N LYS A 16 -3.84 -1.35 -5.97
CA LYS A 16 -2.41 -1.26 -6.29
C LYS A 16 -2.14 -0.08 -7.20
N ARG A 17 -2.95 0.08 -8.25
CA ARG A 17 -2.79 1.21 -9.18
C ARG A 17 -2.97 2.55 -8.46
N ALA A 18 -3.97 2.64 -7.57
CA ALA A 18 -4.21 3.86 -6.83
C ALA A 18 -3.00 4.23 -5.96
N LEU A 19 -2.44 3.26 -5.27
CA LEU A 19 -1.27 3.49 -4.43
C LEU A 19 -0.06 3.90 -5.25
N LEU A 20 0.20 3.21 -6.35
CA LEU A 20 1.34 3.53 -7.21
C LEU A 20 1.19 4.90 -7.86
N THR A 21 -0.02 5.26 -8.27
CA THR A 21 -0.27 6.57 -8.87
C THR A 21 -0.10 7.67 -7.82
N HIS A 22 -0.62 7.46 -6.63
CA HIS A 22 -0.54 8.48 -5.57
C HIS A 22 0.89 8.71 -5.09
N PHE A 23 1.63 7.64 -4.85
CA PHE A 23 2.97 7.72 -4.28
C PHE A 23 4.10 7.69 -5.31
N GLY A 24 3.83 7.21 -6.49
CA GLY A 24 4.80 7.16 -7.58
C GLY A 24 5.54 5.85 -7.75
N SER A 25 5.69 5.07 -6.68
CA SER A 25 6.39 3.79 -6.76
C SER A 25 6.06 2.94 -5.54
N ALA A 26 6.32 1.64 -5.63
CA ALA A 26 6.14 0.73 -4.50
C ALA A 26 7.07 1.10 -3.35
N LYS A 27 8.28 1.59 -3.67
CA LYS A 27 9.21 2.02 -2.64
C LYS A 27 8.66 3.20 -1.84
N ALA A 28 8.02 4.15 -2.53
CA ALA A 28 7.39 5.30 -1.86
C ALA A 28 6.22 4.83 -1.00
N VAL A 29 5.45 3.85 -1.47
CA VAL A 29 4.38 3.26 -0.66
C VAL A 29 4.95 2.66 0.63
N SER A 30 6.07 1.96 0.51
CA SER A 30 6.70 1.31 1.67
C SER A 30 7.16 2.31 2.74
N ARG A 31 7.39 3.55 2.33
CA ARG A 31 7.84 4.61 3.23
C ARG A 31 6.71 5.48 3.74
N ALA A 32 5.51 5.30 3.22
CA ALA A 32 4.37 6.13 3.58
C ALA A 32 3.91 5.85 5.00
N GLY A 33 3.48 6.89 5.71
CA GLY A 33 2.88 6.74 7.01
C GLY A 33 1.46 6.22 6.89
N LEU A 34 0.92 5.71 8.00
CA LEU A 34 -0.41 5.14 8.02
C LEU A 34 -1.47 6.17 7.57
N ALA A 35 -1.36 7.40 8.06
CA ALA A 35 -2.32 8.44 7.69
C ALA A 35 -2.27 8.76 6.20
N ASP A 36 -1.06 8.75 5.62
CA ASP A 36 -0.89 9.01 4.19
C ASP A 36 -1.51 7.90 3.35
N LEU A 37 -1.39 6.66 3.80
CA LEU A 37 -2.01 5.54 3.11
C LEU A 37 -3.53 5.63 3.15
N GLN A 38 -4.08 6.03 4.29
CA GLN A 38 -5.53 6.18 4.44
C GLN A 38 -6.09 7.33 3.59
N ALA A 39 -5.26 8.29 3.25
CA ALA A 39 -5.69 9.41 2.43
C ALA A 39 -5.94 9.03 0.97
N VAL A 40 -5.44 7.87 0.54
CA VAL A 40 -5.65 7.42 -0.83
C VAL A 40 -7.07 6.91 -0.99
N GLU A 41 -7.77 7.42 -2.01
CA GLU A 41 -9.14 7.02 -2.27
C GLU A 41 -9.23 5.51 -2.52
N GLY A 42 -10.17 4.85 -1.89
CA GLY A 42 -10.34 3.40 -2.01
C GLY A 42 -9.56 2.59 -1.00
N ILE A 43 -8.73 3.24 -0.18
CA ILE A 43 -7.93 2.56 0.83
C ILE A 43 -8.59 2.77 2.20
N SER A 44 -9.16 1.71 2.75
CA SER A 44 -9.76 1.76 4.08
C SER A 44 -8.68 1.78 5.16
N ALA A 45 -9.10 2.13 6.38
CA ALA A 45 -8.17 2.11 7.51
C ALA A 45 -7.58 0.71 7.72
N ALA A 46 -8.39 -0.33 7.57
CA ALA A 46 -7.93 -1.71 7.73
C ALA A 46 -6.91 -2.07 6.64
N LEU A 47 -7.16 -1.66 5.41
CA LEU A 47 -6.25 -1.97 4.32
C LEU A 47 -4.95 -1.16 4.46
N ALA A 48 -5.05 0.10 4.87
CA ALA A 48 -3.87 0.93 5.12
C ALA A 48 -2.98 0.28 6.19
N GLN A 49 -3.61 -0.28 7.23
CA GLN A 49 -2.87 -0.96 8.27
C GLN A 49 -2.16 -2.21 7.73
N LYS A 50 -2.83 -2.97 6.87
CA LYS A 50 -2.22 -4.15 6.25
C LYS A 50 -1.01 -3.78 5.41
N VAL A 51 -1.15 -2.74 4.60
CA VAL A 51 -0.05 -2.27 3.74
C VAL A 51 1.11 -1.81 4.61
N HIS A 52 0.83 -0.99 5.60
CA HIS A 52 1.84 -0.46 6.49
C HIS A 52 2.58 -1.60 7.22
N ASP A 53 1.82 -2.55 7.76
CA ASP A 53 2.41 -3.67 8.48
C ASP A 53 3.27 -4.55 7.57
N HIS A 54 2.80 -4.78 6.34
CA HIS A 54 3.54 -5.60 5.40
C HIS A 54 4.96 -5.08 5.18
N PHE A 55 5.10 -3.77 5.06
CA PHE A 55 6.40 -3.17 4.80
C PHE A 55 7.21 -2.90 6.08
N ASN A 56 6.57 -2.87 7.23
CA ASN A 56 7.24 -2.47 8.47
C ASN A 56 7.50 -3.60 9.46
N THR A 57 6.90 -4.78 9.25
CA THR A 57 7.12 -5.92 10.14
C THR A 57 8.23 -6.85 9.65
N ARG A 58 8.82 -6.56 8.51
CA ARG A 58 9.94 -7.36 8.01
C ARG A 58 11.18 -6.97 8.79
N GLY A 59 11.66 -7.92 9.49
CA GLY A 59 12.79 -7.72 10.38
C GLY A 59 14.09 -7.40 9.68
#